data_6210b29a821b3bcd1aff801c148ab0da
#
_entry.id   6210b29a821b3bcd1aff801c148ab0da
#
_cell.length_a   1.000
_cell.length_b   1.000
_cell.length_c   1.000
_cell.angle_alpha   90.00
_cell.angle_beta   90.00
_cell.angle_gamma   90.00
#
_symmetry.space_group_name_H-M   'P 1'
#
loop_
_entity.id
_entity.type
_entity.pdbx_description
1 polymer ?
#
loop_
_entity_poly.entity_id
_entity_poly.type
_entity_poly.pdbx_seq_one_letter_code
_entity_poly.pdbx_strand_id
1 'polypeptide(L)'
;DLYGPGDEADLFDMSRKMAGKLKRLAEENGVAVGQDIRLADRPLKRFSLRPELDHLERTMFRYPYRPWGGPAEGIRLVQAENPADEVDFVVNQIHRLVKKDGFRYREIAIVCGDLPGYEKEILHQFEENGIPLFLDSKKDVSGNPFIRLMKSALEILRRGFDYESMFQYLRTGLVTEEEEKTDRLETYVRAMGIRGLKNWEGQWEKTFEGGSRLNLKELNEFKEEILGPLKAFKEKAGERGTPVGTVTEALAELLQSLEVEQKLLERAEQFRSQGMEKEAREYEEIYGLVMELFERLYELLGTEAVSRKEYLEILSAGLSELKVGMIPAGADRVVAGDLKRTRLSGIRALFFVGVNEGVVPADTGKGGILTEQEREILKRNDLELAPTAREEGFMQRFYLYLMM
;
A
#
# COMPACT_ATOMS: atom_id res chain seq x y z
N ASP A 1 10.00 17.47 23.11
CA ASP A 1 10.68 17.65 24.41
C ASP A 1 10.59 16.38 25.27
N LEU A 2 11.55 15.46 25.08
CA LEU A 2 11.62 14.20 25.83
C LEU A 2 11.85 14.40 27.33
N TYR A 3 12.14 15.63 27.75
CA TYR A 3 12.62 15.99 29.10
C TYR A 3 11.73 17.01 29.83
N GLY A 4 10.57 17.36 29.28
CA GLY A 4 9.57 18.17 29.97
C GLY A 4 8.87 17.42 31.10
N PRO A 5 8.24 18.10 32.06
CA PRO A 5 7.43 17.43 33.08
C PRO A 5 6.32 16.62 32.40
N GLY A 6 6.28 15.34 32.65
CA GLY A 6 5.36 14.41 32.02
C GLY A 6 3.94 14.58 32.57
N ASP A 7 3.09 15.22 31.79
CA ASP A 7 1.66 15.10 31.96
C ASP A 7 1.14 14.15 30.87
N GLU A 8 0.14 13.32 31.15
CA GLU A 8 -0.44 12.38 30.18
C GLU A 8 -1.03 13.09 28.95
N ALA A 9 -1.30 14.38 29.05
CA ALA A 9 -1.70 15.25 27.95
C ALA A 9 -0.51 15.74 27.11
N ASP A 10 0.71 15.30 27.40
CA ASP A 10 1.90 15.79 26.72
C ASP A 10 2.03 15.16 25.33
N LEU A 11 2.25 16.02 24.37
CA LEU A 11 2.48 15.72 22.95
C LEU A 11 3.56 14.63 22.72
N PHE A 12 4.55 14.53 23.62
CA PHE A 12 5.68 13.62 23.49
C PHE A 12 5.61 12.37 24.39
N ASP A 13 4.48 12.10 25.01
CA ASP A 13 4.34 10.96 25.93
C ASP A 13 4.70 9.61 25.25
N MET A 14 4.23 9.40 24.03
CA MET A 14 4.56 8.20 23.25
C MET A 14 6.05 8.08 22.93
N SER A 15 6.69 9.19 22.56
CA SER A 15 8.14 9.21 22.28
C SER A 15 8.95 8.90 23.53
N ARG A 16 8.52 9.40 24.71
CA ARG A 16 9.15 9.05 26.01
C ARG A 16 8.97 7.58 26.37
N LYS A 17 7.76 7.05 26.21
CA LYS A 17 7.49 5.63 26.44
C LYS A 17 8.35 4.74 25.53
N MET A 18 8.48 5.10 24.24
CA MET A 18 9.34 4.38 23.30
C MET A 18 10.82 4.46 23.71
N ALA A 19 11.33 5.65 24.04
CA ALA A 19 12.70 5.81 24.52
C ALA A 19 12.97 5.01 25.79
N GLY A 20 12.00 4.98 26.72
CA GLY A 20 12.07 4.16 27.93
C GLY A 20 12.12 2.65 27.66
N LYS A 21 11.30 2.16 26.71
CA LYS A 21 11.34 0.75 26.27
C LYS A 21 12.69 0.40 25.65
N LEU A 22 13.20 1.24 24.75
CA LEU A 22 14.52 1.01 24.11
C LEU A 22 15.66 0.99 25.13
N LYS A 23 15.68 1.92 26.11
CA LYS A 23 16.69 1.93 27.17
C LYS A 23 16.62 0.65 28.01
N ARG A 24 15.43 0.20 28.36
CA ARG A 24 15.21 -1.05 29.10
C ARG A 24 15.70 -2.28 28.34
N LEU A 25 15.34 -2.38 27.07
CA LEU A 25 15.81 -3.46 26.20
C LEU A 25 17.34 -3.46 26.06
N ALA A 26 17.96 -2.28 25.97
CA ALA A 26 19.41 -2.16 25.93
C ALA A 26 20.05 -2.68 27.24
N GLU A 27 19.50 -2.29 28.38
CA GLU A 27 19.97 -2.78 29.71
C GLU A 27 19.82 -4.30 29.83
N GLU A 28 18.67 -4.86 29.48
CA GLU A 28 18.38 -6.30 29.50
C GLU A 28 19.33 -7.11 28.61
N ASN A 29 19.79 -6.54 27.51
CA ASN A 29 20.72 -7.19 26.57
C ASN A 29 22.17 -6.74 26.71
N GLY A 30 22.53 -6.02 27.78
CA GLY A 30 23.88 -5.58 28.02
C GLY A 30 24.45 -4.59 26.99
N VAL A 31 23.59 -3.85 26.30
CA VAL A 31 24.00 -2.86 25.30
C VAL A 31 24.22 -1.51 25.97
N ALA A 32 25.40 -0.93 25.79
CA ALA A 32 25.73 0.38 26.36
C ALA A 32 24.90 1.50 25.67
N VAL A 33 24.22 2.31 26.48
CA VAL A 33 23.49 3.51 26.02
C VAL A 33 24.42 4.71 26.11
N GLY A 34 24.62 5.44 25.00
CA GLY A 34 25.42 6.66 24.95
C GLY A 34 24.77 7.83 25.68
N GLN A 35 25.51 8.94 25.80
CA GLN A 35 24.95 10.17 26.37
C GLN A 35 23.87 10.77 25.47
N ASP A 36 22.81 11.31 26.10
CA ASP A 36 21.74 12.01 25.39
C ASP A 36 22.26 13.32 24.76
N ILE A 37 22.07 13.46 23.46
CA ILE A 37 22.41 14.69 22.73
C ILE A 37 21.15 15.59 22.69
N ARG A 38 21.22 16.77 23.31
CA ARG A 38 20.14 17.74 23.36
C ARG A 38 20.39 18.87 22.36
N LEU A 39 19.47 19.01 21.38
CA LEU A 39 19.46 20.11 20.43
C LEU A 39 18.61 21.25 21.01
N ALA A 40 19.19 22.10 21.85
CA ALA A 40 18.48 23.12 22.62
C ALA A 40 18.59 24.55 22.06
N ASP A 41 19.36 24.75 20.99
CA ASP A 41 19.58 26.06 20.42
C ASP A 41 18.31 26.68 19.86
N ARG A 42 18.03 27.94 20.22
CA ARG A 42 16.86 28.69 19.77
C ARG A 42 17.25 30.05 19.19
N PRO A 43 16.53 30.54 18.13
CA PRO A 43 15.50 29.86 17.38
C PRO A 43 16.05 28.62 16.66
N LEU A 44 15.21 27.61 16.39
CA LEU A 44 15.62 26.44 15.58
C LEU A 44 16.18 26.94 14.24
N LYS A 45 17.28 26.36 13.78
CA LYS A 45 17.97 26.76 12.55
C LYS A 45 17.03 26.88 11.36
N ARG A 46 16.05 25.94 11.26
CA ARG A 46 15.03 25.92 10.20
C ARG A 46 14.08 27.12 10.24
N PHE A 47 13.89 27.74 11.39
CA PHE A 47 13.00 28.90 11.61
C PHE A 47 13.72 30.20 11.86
N SER A 48 15.03 30.28 11.64
CA SER A 48 15.84 31.49 11.91
C SER A 48 15.33 32.75 11.20
N LEU A 49 14.70 32.58 10.03
CA LEU A 49 14.12 33.69 9.24
C LEU A 49 12.61 33.86 9.46
N ARG A 50 11.98 33.05 10.29
CA ARG A 50 10.52 32.98 10.50
C ARG A 50 10.20 32.74 11.97
N PRO A 51 10.36 33.76 12.82
CA PRO A 51 10.20 33.64 14.26
C PRO A 51 8.77 33.25 14.66
N GLU A 52 7.76 33.57 13.84
CA GLU A 52 6.38 33.13 14.01
C GLU A 52 6.24 31.61 13.94
N LEU A 53 7.02 30.91 13.11
CA LEU A 53 7.05 29.47 13.03
C LEU A 53 7.76 28.84 14.22
N ASP A 54 8.86 29.44 14.72
CA ASP A 54 9.51 28.98 15.96
C ASP A 54 8.56 29.13 17.16
N HIS A 55 7.79 30.22 17.19
CA HIS A 55 6.78 30.42 18.22
C HIS A 55 5.65 29.37 18.13
N LEU A 56 5.13 29.14 16.93
CA LEU A 56 4.09 28.11 16.69
C LEU A 56 4.58 26.73 17.14
N GLU A 57 5.77 26.31 16.73
CA GLU A 57 6.37 25.03 17.13
C GLU A 57 6.48 24.88 18.66
N ARG A 58 6.86 25.97 19.35
CA ARG A 58 7.01 25.96 20.80
C ARG A 58 5.71 25.95 21.58
N THR A 59 4.65 26.50 21.02
CA THR A 59 3.38 26.73 21.74
C THR A 59 2.25 25.83 21.28
N MET A 60 2.39 25.19 20.14
CA MET A 60 1.37 24.30 19.57
C MET A 60 1.01 23.19 20.54
N PHE A 61 -0.28 23.00 20.81
CA PHE A 61 -0.84 22.01 21.74
C PHE A 61 -0.32 22.12 23.19
N ARG A 62 0.23 23.27 23.58
CA ARG A 62 0.68 23.51 24.96
C ARG A 62 -0.25 24.51 25.66
N TYR A 63 -0.49 24.29 26.91
CA TYR A 63 -1.33 25.14 27.76
C TYR A 63 -0.47 25.75 28.89
N PRO A 64 -0.65 27.03 29.28
CA PRO A 64 -1.56 28.04 28.71
C PRO A 64 -1.10 28.55 27.34
N TYR A 65 -2.07 28.89 26.49
CA TYR A 65 -1.78 29.48 25.18
C TYR A 65 -1.00 30.79 25.30
N ARG A 66 0.03 30.91 24.46
CA ARG A 66 0.82 32.12 24.34
C ARG A 66 0.63 32.69 22.94
N PRO A 67 -0.19 33.75 22.78
CA PRO A 67 -0.41 34.36 21.47
C PRO A 67 0.88 34.95 20.89
N TRP A 68 1.02 34.89 19.57
CA TRP A 68 2.06 35.58 18.86
C TRP A 68 1.69 37.08 18.73
N GLY A 69 2.60 37.98 19.10
CA GLY A 69 2.36 39.42 19.08
C GLY A 69 2.97 40.17 17.87
N GLY A 70 3.62 39.47 16.96
CA GLY A 70 4.26 40.04 15.78
C GLY A 70 3.53 39.75 14.46
N PRO A 71 4.09 40.21 13.31
CA PRO A 71 3.58 39.84 12.01
C PRO A 71 3.76 38.32 11.74
N ALA A 72 2.78 37.70 11.12
CA ALA A 72 2.78 36.25 10.80
C ALA A 72 2.79 36.03 9.27
N GLU A 73 3.80 36.56 8.60
CA GLU A 73 3.93 36.53 7.14
C GLU A 73 4.18 35.11 6.58
N GLY A 74 4.79 34.26 7.40
CA GLY A 74 5.09 32.86 7.05
C GLY A 74 3.92 31.90 7.21
N ILE A 75 2.75 32.36 7.72
CA ILE A 75 1.59 31.52 7.97
C ILE A 75 0.38 32.12 7.27
N ARG A 76 -0.34 31.30 6.49
CA ARG A 76 -1.61 31.68 5.85
C ARG A 76 -2.69 30.67 6.17
N LEU A 77 -3.86 31.16 6.55
CA LEU A 77 -5.08 30.38 6.66
C LEU A 77 -5.97 30.73 5.47
N VAL A 78 -6.40 29.74 4.72
CA VAL A 78 -7.23 29.89 3.53
C VAL A 78 -8.48 29.06 3.68
N GLN A 79 -9.62 29.59 3.29
CA GLN A 79 -10.88 28.88 3.22
C GLN A 79 -11.27 28.72 1.76
N ALA A 80 -11.52 27.50 1.30
CA ALA A 80 -12.00 27.16 -0.01
C ALA A 80 -13.44 26.60 0.06
N GLU A 81 -14.16 26.60 -1.03
CA GLU A 81 -15.54 26.08 -1.07
C GLU A 81 -15.58 24.56 -1.14
N ASN A 82 -14.59 23.96 -1.81
CA ASN A 82 -14.49 22.51 -2.02
C ASN A 82 -13.01 22.10 -2.24
N PRO A 83 -12.70 20.80 -2.27
CA PRO A 83 -11.34 20.31 -2.49
C PRO A 83 -10.70 20.76 -3.81
N ALA A 84 -11.48 20.91 -4.88
CA ALA A 84 -10.96 21.35 -6.18
C ALA A 84 -10.44 22.78 -6.11
N ASP A 85 -11.21 23.70 -5.51
CA ASP A 85 -10.81 25.10 -5.30
C ASP A 85 -9.60 25.21 -4.37
N GLU A 86 -9.51 24.33 -3.38
CA GLU A 86 -8.36 24.28 -2.46
C GLU A 86 -7.09 23.88 -3.21
N VAL A 87 -7.16 22.85 -4.07
CA VAL A 87 -6.03 22.41 -4.89
C VAL A 87 -5.67 23.45 -5.96
N ASP A 88 -6.66 24.11 -6.59
CA ASP A 88 -6.41 25.22 -7.54
C ASP A 88 -5.65 26.37 -6.86
N PHE A 89 -6.07 26.74 -5.65
CA PHE A 89 -5.32 27.73 -4.86
C PHE A 89 -3.87 27.29 -4.65
N VAL A 90 -3.63 26.05 -4.27
CA VAL A 90 -2.28 25.50 -4.06
C VAL A 90 -1.45 25.56 -5.34
N VAL A 91 -1.99 25.13 -6.48
CA VAL A 91 -1.35 25.20 -7.80
C VAL A 91 -0.93 26.63 -8.13
N ASN A 92 -1.83 27.58 -7.95
CA ASN A 92 -1.55 28.99 -8.18
C ASN A 92 -0.43 29.55 -7.27
N GLN A 93 -0.40 29.12 -6.00
CA GLN A 93 0.69 29.51 -5.09
C GLN A 93 2.01 28.85 -5.46
N ILE A 94 2.02 27.58 -5.88
CA ILE A 94 3.23 26.89 -6.37
C ILE A 94 3.82 27.65 -7.56
N HIS A 95 3.02 28.00 -8.54
CA HIS A 95 3.49 28.80 -9.67
C HIS A 95 4.10 30.12 -9.25
N ARG A 96 3.50 30.80 -8.27
CA ARG A 96 4.05 32.04 -7.72
C ARG A 96 5.40 31.80 -7.03
N LEU A 97 5.50 30.81 -6.14
CA LEU A 97 6.72 30.47 -5.42
C LEU A 97 7.87 30.13 -6.37
N VAL A 98 7.59 29.32 -7.40
CA VAL A 98 8.60 28.91 -8.37
C VAL A 98 9.00 30.06 -9.29
N LYS A 99 8.03 30.78 -9.89
CA LYS A 99 8.29 31.79 -10.90
C LYS A 99 8.79 33.13 -10.32
N LYS A 100 8.29 33.54 -9.13
CA LYS A 100 8.63 34.86 -8.52
C LYS A 100 9.63 34.73 -7.38
N ASP A 101 9.49 33.71 -6.54
CA ASP A 101 10.27 33.60 -5.31
C ASP A 101 11.45 32.63 -5.45
N GLY A 102 11.64 32.01 -6.64
CA GLY A 102 12.79 31.17 -6.98
C GLY A 102 12.87 29.85 -6.23
N PHE A 103 11.73 29.32 -5.79
CA PHE A 103 11.65 27.99 -5.16
C PHE A 103 11.86 26.89 -6.21
N ARG A 104 12.45 25.80 -5.80
CA ARG A 104 12.44 24.55 -6.56
C ARG A 104 11.21 23.73 -6.15
N TYR A 105 10.69 22.92 -7.05
CA TYR A 105 9.54 22.06 -6.77
C TYR A 105 9.78 21.14 -5.56
N ARG A 106 10.99 20.59 -5.41
CA ARG A 106 11.39 19.74 -4.28
C ARG A 106 11.43 20.44 -2.91
N GLU A 107 11.37 21.78 -2.88
CA GLU A 107 11.31 22.57 -1.65
C GLU A 107 9.85 22.82 -1.22
N ILE A 108 8.89 22.29 -1.97
CA ILE A 108 7.45 22.49 -1.77
C ILE A 108 6.81 21.13 -1.48
N ALA A 109 5.98 21.08 -0.44
CA ALA A 109 5.21 19.87 -0.11
C ALA A 109 3.74 20.19 0.12
N ILE A 110 2.90 19.17 -0.11
CA ILE A 110 1.49 19.14 0.23
C ILE A 110 1.28 18.00 1.22
N VAL A 111 0.60 18.27 2.31
CA VAL A 111 0.18 17.23 3.27
C VAL A 111 -1.33 17.27 3.39
N CYS A 112 -1.95 16.11 3.40
CA CYS A 112 -3.40 15.95 3.51
C CYS A 112 -3.77 14.97 4.63
N GLY A 113 -4.84 15.25 5.34
CA GLY A 113 -5.40 14.32 6.34
C GLY A 113 -6.24 13.21 5.71
N ASP A 114 -6.83 13.46 4.54
CA ASP A 114 -7.60 12.52 3.72
C ASP A 114 -7.04 12.50 2.29
N LEU A 115 -5.88 11.89 2.12
CA LEU A 115 -5.23 11.80 0.82
C LEU A 115 -6.11 11.13 -0.24
N PRO A 116 -6.84 10.02 0.04
CA PRO A 116 -7.72 9.40 -0.96
C PRO A 116 -8.79 10.35 -1.51
N GLY A 117 -9.33 11.24 -0.66
CA GLY A 117 -10.33 12.24 -1.07
C GLY A 117 -9.77 13.34 -1.97
N TYR A 118 -8.47 13.62 -1.89
CA TYR A 118 -7.78 14.67 -2.66
C TYR A 118 -6.94 14.15 -3.83
N GLU A 119 -6.60 12.87 -3.87
CA GLU A 119 -5.65 12.26 -4.80
C GLU A 119 -5.99 12.54 -6.26
N LYS A 120 -7.24 12.30 -6.63
CA LYS A 120 -7.71 12.50 -8.00
C LYS A 120 -7.57 13.94 -8.45
N GLU A 121 -7.94 14.88 -7.58
CA GLU A 121 -7.91 16.30 -7.88
C GLU A 121 -6.48 16.83 -7.96
N ILE A 122 -5.62 16.42 -7.03
CA ILE A 122 -4.19 16.76 -7.05
C ILE A 122 -3.54 16.25 -8.35
N LEU A 123 -3.75 15.00 -8.73
CA LEU A 123 -3.18 14.43 -9.96
C LEU A 123 -3.64 15.20 -11.19
N HIS A 124 -4.93 15.44 -11.32
CA HIS A 124 -5.53 16.11 -12.47
C HIS A 124 -5.01 17.54 -12.63
N GLN A 125 -5.11 18.36 -11.59
CA GLN A 125 -4.71 19.77 -11.68
C GLN A 125 -3.19 19.95 -11.82
N PHE A 126 -2.39 19.09 -11.24
CA PHE A 126 -0.93 19.15 -11.39
C PHE A 126 -0.49 18.76 -12.81
N GLU A 127 -1.13 17.76 -13.41
CA GLU A 127 -0.90 17.36 -14.80
C GLU A 127 -1.29 18.47 -15.77
N GLU A 128 -2.49 19.07 -15.64
CA GLU A 128 -2.96 20.18 -16.48
C GLU A 128 -2.05 21.41 -16.40
N ASN A 129 -1.48 21.68 -15.24
CA ASN A 129 -0.61 22.84 -15.03
C ASN A 129 0.88 22.54 -15.23
N GLY A 130 1.24 21.32 -15.64
CA GLY A 130 2.62 20.93 -15.89
C GLY A 130 3.53 20.98 -14.65
N ILE A 131 2.97 20.81 -13.44
CA ILE A 131 3.71 20.78 -12.19
C ILE A 131 4.20 19.35 -11.92
N PRO A 132 5.51 19.10 -11.86
CA PRO A 132 6.03 17.78 -11.56
C PRO A 132 5.68 17.37 -10.12
N LEU A 133 4.97 16.24 -9.98
CA LEU A 133 4.45 15.74 -8.72
C LEU A 133 5.06 14.38 -8.37
N PHE A 134 5.40 14.20 -7.11
CA PHE A 134 5.52 12.91 -6.47
C PHE A 134 4.39 12.76 -5.45
N LEU A 135 3.48 11.83 -5.71
CA LEU A 135 2.39 11.51 -4.80
C LEU A 135 2.79 10.28 -3.97
N ASP A 136 2.97 10.48 -2.67
CA ASP A 136 3.24 9.41 -1.71
C ASP A 136 1.93 8.68 -1.35
N SER A 137 1.32 8.05 -2.35
CA SER A 137 0.18 7.16 -2.17
C SER A 137 0.63 5.69 -2.24
N LYS A 138 -0.04 4.83 -1.49
CA LYS A 138 0.14 3.39 -1.62
C LYS A 138 -0.80 2.88 -2.70
N LYS A 139 -0.25 2.30 -3.76
CA LYS A 139 -1.05 1.72 -4.83
C LYS A 139 -1.60 0.37 -4.40
N ASP A 140 -2.92 0.20 -4.52
CA ASP A 140 -3.58 -1.10 -4.38
C ASP A 140 -3.18 -1.99 -5.56
N VAL A 141 -2.66 -3.17 -5.23
CA VAL A 141 -2.20 -4.15 -6.22
C VAL A 141 -3.26 -5.16 -6.63
N SER A 142 -4.48 -5.07 -6.11
CA SER A 142 -5.55 -6.05 -6.37
C SER A 142 -5.91 -6.21 -7.85
N GLY A 143 -5.69 -5.17 -8.66
CA GLY A 143 -5.87 -5.18 -10.11
C GLY A 143 -4.73 -5.81 -10.91
N ASN A 144 -3.61 -6.13 -10.27
CA ASN A 144 -2.44 -6.68 -10.95
C ASN A 144 -2.73 -8.08 -11.54
N PRO A 145 -2.27 -8.39 -12.77
CA PRO A 145 -2.42 -9.71 -13.38
C PRO A 145 -1.90 -10.85 -12.52
N PHE A 146 -0.84 -10.64 -11.73
CA PHE A 146 -0.29 -11.64 -10.83
C PHE A 146 -1.27 -12.02 -9.71
N ILE A 147 -1.94 -11.04 -9.09
CA ILE A 147 -2.99 -11.30 -8.11
C ILE A 147 -4.16 -12.08 -8.74
N ARG A 148 -4.51 -11.71 -9.96
CA ARG A 148 -5.57 -12.40 -10.73
C ARG A 148 -5.20 -13.82 -11.07
N LEU A 149 -3.93 -14.11 -11.42
CA LEU A 149 -3.41 -15.44 -11.68
C LEU A 149 -3.63 -16.36 -10.48
N MET A 150 -3.21 -15.95 -9.29
CA MET A 150 -3.36 -16.74 -8.08
C MET A 150 -4.82 -17.03 -7.73
N LYS A 151 -5.66 -15.99 -7.77
CA LYS A 151 -7.10 -16.13 -7.49
C LYS A 151 -7.77 -17.06 -8.50
N SER A 152 -7.48 -16.94 -9.79
CA SER A 152 -8.07 -17.79 -10.82
C SER A 152 -7.58 -19.22 -10.73
N ALA A 153 -6.31 -19.49 -10.38
CA ALA A 153 -5.79 -20.83 -10.15
C ALA A 153 -6.54 -21.54 -9.01
N LEU A 154 -6.79 -20.86 -7.91
CA LEU A 154 -7.60 -21.38 -6.79
C LEU A 154 -9.07 -21.59 -7.18
N GLU A 155 -9.65 -20.67 -7.95
CA GLU A 155 -11.01 -20.80 -8.47
C GLU A 155 -11.15 -21.99 -9.43
N ILE A 156 -10.15 -22.28 -10.25
CA ILE A 156 -10.12 -23.50 -11.10
C ILE A 156 -10.27 -24.75 -10.24
N LEU A 157 -9.54 -24.85 -9.14
CA LEU A 157 -9.66 -25.98 -8.22
C LEU A 157 -11.01 -26.02 -7.50
N ARG A 158 -11.57 -24.86 -7.15
CA ARG A 158 -12.85 -24.74 -6.46
C ARG A 158 -14.04 -25.06 -7.36
N ARG A 159 -14.04 -24.52 -8.59
CA ARG A 159 -15.15 -24.67 -9.56
C ARG A 159 -15.03 -25.90 -10.46
N GLY A 160 -13.89 -26.60 -10.43
CA GLY A 160 -13.70 -27.84 -11.17
C GLY A 160 -13.37 -27.62 -12.64
N PHE A 161 -12.46 -26.71 -12.96
CA PHE A 161 -12.00 -26.42 -14.33
C PHE A 161 -13.11 -25.91 -15.24
N ASP A 162 -13.88 -24.94 -14.76
CA ASP A 162 -14.91 -24.28 -15.56
C ASP A 162 -14.29 -23.30 -16.58
N TYR A 163 -15.11 -22.92 -17.56
CA TYR A 163 -14.68 -22.02 -18.64
C TYR A 163 -14.16 -20.69 -18.10
N GLU A 164 -14.90 -20.06 -17.19
CA GLU A 164 -14.61 -18.71 -16.70
C GLU A 164 -13.26 -18.63 -15.96
N SER A 165 -13.06 -19.53 -14.99
CA SER A 165 -11.81 -19.53 -14.20
C SER A 165 -10.58 -19.91 -15.04
N MET A 166 -10.74 -20.87 -15.99
CA MET A 166 -9.65 -21.23 -16.90
C MET A 166 -9.21 -20.06 -17.80
N PHE A 167 -10.16 -19.34 -18.40
CA PHE A 167 -9.78 -18.22 -19.27
C PHE A 167 -9.40 -16.96 -18.51
N GLN A 168 -9.88 -16.74 -17.29
CA GLN A 168 -9.32 -15.71 -16.40
C GLN A 168 -7.84 -15.99 -16.07
N TYR A 169 -7.47 -17.24 -15.82
CA TYR A 169 -6.10 -17.68 -15.57
C TYR A 169 -5.21 -17.48 -16.80
N LEU A 170 -5.63 -17.92 -17.98
CA LEU A 170 -4.87 -17.81 -19.22
C LEU A 170 -4.65 -16.36 -19.67
N ARG A 171 -5.69 -15.52 -19.52
CA ARG A 171 -5.64 -14.12 -19.96
C ARG A 171 -4.88 -13.19 -19.00
N THR A 172 -4.22 -13.72 -17.98
CA THR A 172 -3.25 -12.94 -17.19
C THR A 172 -1.98 -12.61 -17.96
N GLY A 173 -1.69 -13.38 -19.04
CA GLY A 173 -0.46 -13.28 -19.79
C GLY A 173 0.78 -13.75 -19.01
N LEU A 174 0.61 -14.34 -17.83
CA LEU A 174 1.70 -14.92 -17.02
C LEU A 174 1.80 -16.44 -17.19
N VAL A 175 0.75 -17.07 -17.71
CA VAL A 175 0.75 -18.51 -18.02
C VAL A 175 1.40 -18.75 -19.38
N THR A 176 0.94 -18.01 -20.36
CA THR A 176 1.40 -18.03 -21.74
C THR A 176 1.32 -16.66 -22.37
N GLU A 177 2.20 -16.37 -23.31
CA GLU A 177 2.19 -15.15 -24.12
C GLU A 177 1.53 -15.37 -25.48
N GLU A 178 1.10 -16.60 -25.78
CA GLU A 178 0.52 -17.03 -27.04
C GLU A 178 -0.97 -16.64 -27.13
N GLU A 179 -1.27 -15.35 -27.28
CA GLU A 179 -2.65 -14.85 -27.33
C GLU A 179 -3.48 -15.51 -28.42
N GLU A 180 -2.91 -15.67 -29.63
CA GLU A 180 -3.62 -16.29 -30.76
C GLU A 180 -3.96 -17.76 -30.50
N LYS A 181 -3.06 -18.53 -29.86
CA LYS A 181 -3.36 -19.91 -29.46
C LYS A 181 -4.41 -19.95 -28.36
N THR A 182 -4.34 -18.99 -27.43
CA THR A 182 -5.36 -18.86 -26.36
C THR A 182 -6.74 -18.56 -26.95
N ASP A 183 -6.84 -17.68 -27.92
CA ASP A 183 -8.11 -17.36 -28.58
C ASP A 183 -8.68 -18.56 -29.37
N ARG A 184 -7.81 -19.32 -30.05
CA ARG A 184 -8.20 -20.57 -30.73
C ARG A 184 -8.70 -21.61 -29.73
N LEU A 185 -7.98 -21.76 -28.61
CA LEU A 185 -8.36 -22.66 -27.50
C LEU A 185 -9.72 -22.25 -26.93
N GLU A 186 -9.93 -20.98 -26.68
CA GLU A 186 -11.19 -20.44 -26.15
C GLU A 186 -12.36 -20.72 -27.11
N THR A 187 -12.14 -20.46 -28.39
CA THR A 187 -13.13 -20.71 -29.43
C THR A 187 -13.55 -22.19 -29.44
N TYR A 188 -12.58 -23.10 -29.36
CA TYR A 188 -12.83 -24.52 -29.33
C TYR A 188 -13.59 -24.95 -28.06
N VAL A 189 -13.06 -24.57 -26.89
CA VAL A 189 -13.65 -24.91 -25.58
C VAL A 189 -15.10 -24.45 -25.47
N ARG A 190 -15.39 -23.26 -25.99
CA ARG A 190 -16.73 -22.67 -25.99
C ARG A 190 -17.67 -23.39 -26.97
N ALA A 191 -17.20 -23.68 -28.18
CA ALA A 191 -17.99 -24.39 -29.18
C ALA A 191 -18.31 -25.82 -28.79
N MET A 192 -17.35 -26.51 -28.16
CA MET A 192 -17.49 -27.92 -27.74
C MET A 192 -18.08 -28.08 -26.33
N GLY A 193 -18.28 -26.96 -25.60
CA GLY A 193 -18.83 -27.00 -24.25
C GLY A 193 -17.93 -27.70 -23.23
N ILE A 194 -16.62 -27.63 -23.37
CA ILE A 194 -15.65 -28.32 -22.52
C ILE A 194 -15.74 -27.77 -21.09
N ARG A 195 -16.01 -28.64 -20.13
CA ARG A 195 -16.08 -28.33 -18.69
C ARG A 195 -15.59 -29.54 -17.88
N GLY A 196 -14.93 -29.24 -16.76
CA GLY A 196 -14.44 -30.27 -15.85
C GLY A 196 -13.12 -30.88 -16.28
N LEU A 197 -12.26 -31.20 -15.31
CA LEU A 197 -10.90 -31.69 -15.56
C LEU A 197 -10.88 -32.89 -16.51
N LYS A 198 -11.79 -33.84 -16.34
CA LYS A 198 -11.85 -35.04 -17.19
C LYS A 198 -12.02 -34.73 -18.68
N ASN A 199 -12.77 -33.67 -19.02
CA ASN A 199 -12.96 -33.28 -20.42
C ASN A 199 -11.77 -32.43 -20.92
N TRP A 200 -11.09 -31.71 -20.02
CA TRP A 200 -9.85 -31.04 -20.33
C TRP A 200 -8.70 -32.00 -20.58
N GLU A 201 -8.61 -33.09 -19.84
CA GLU A 201 -7.59 -34.16 -20.00
C GLU A 201 -7.81 -35.05 -21.23
N GLY A 202 -9.05 -35.14 -21.69
CA GLY A 202 -9.41 -35.97 -22.85
C GLY A 202 -8.71 -35.49 -24.12
N GLN A 203 -8.39 -36.45 -25.00
CA GLN A 203 -7.92 -36.13 -26.36
C GLN A 203 -9.06 -35.51 -27.16
N TRP A 204 -8.83 -34.33 -27.73
CA TRP A 204 -9.80 -33.64 -28.56
C TRP A 204 -9.67 -34.10 -30.03
N GLU A 205 -10.64 -34.87 -30.51
CA GLU A 205 -10.63 -35.44 -31.86
C GLU A 205 -11.70 -34.84 -32.77
N LYS A 206 -12.72 -34.20 -32.18
CA LYS A 206 -13.90 -33.71 -32.92
C LYS A 206 -13.74 -32.24 -33.23
N THR A 207 -14.15 -31.83 -34.43
CA THR A 207 -14.28 -30.42 -34.82
C THR A 207 -15.76 -30.00 -34.77
N PHE A 208 -16.00 -28.70 -34.72
CA PHE A 208 -17.33 -28.11 -34.80
C PHE A 208 -17.56 -27.43 -36.16
N GLU A 209 -18.79 -27.11 -36.50
CA GLU A 209 -19.16 -26.43 -37.73
C GLU A 209 -18.50 -25.06 -37.78
N GLY A 210 -17.66 -24.80 -38.79
CA GLY A 210 -16.78 -23.61 -38.86
C GLY A 210 -15.38 -23.78 -38.28
N GLY A 211 -15.09 -24.89 -37.58
CA GLY A 211 -13.79 -25.17 -36.96
C GLY A 211 -12.77 -25.89 -37.88
N SER A 212 -13.04 -26.01 -39.17
CA SER A 212 -12.19 -26.73 -40.14
C SER A 212 -10.76 -26.10 -40.30
N ARG A 213 -10.54 -24.90 -39.82
CA ARG A 213 -9.22 -24.25 -39.84
C ARG A 213 -8.40 -24.48 -38.56
N LEU A 214 -8.97 -25.15 -37.54
CA LEU A 214 -8.25 -25.40 -36.28
C LEU A 214 -7.38 -26.65 -36.43
N ASN A 215 -6.10 -26.50 -36.11
CA ASN A 215 -5.20 -27.63 -35.99
C ASN A 215 -5.38 -28.29 -34.63
N LEU A 216 -6.14 -29.37 -34.59
CA LEU A 216 -6.44 -30.11 -33.34
C LEU A 216 -5.17 -30.69 -32.68
N LYS A 217 -4.15 -31.03 -33.44
CA LYS A 217 -2.89 -31.53 -32.87
C LYS A 217 -2.20 -30.40 -32.10
N GLU A 218 -2.01 -29.27 -32.70
CA GLU A 218 -1.43 -28.08 -32.05
C GLU A 218 -2.26 -27.64 -30.83
N LEU A 219 -3.58 -27.71 -30.94
CA LEU A 219 -4.49 -27.35 -29.84
C LEU A 219 -4.38 -28.30 -28.66
N ASN A 220 -4.23 -29.61 -28.89
CA ASN A 220 -4.00 -30.59 -27.84
C ASN A 220 -2.61 -30.42 -27.19
N GLU A 221 -1.57 -30.14 -27.98
CA GLU A 221 -0.22 -29.87 -27.46
C GLU A 221 -0.23 -28.66 -26.54
N PHE A 222 -0.81 -27.54 -26.99
CA PHE A 222 -0.92 -26.32 -26.21
C PHE A 222 -1.79 -26.52 -24.94
N LYS A 223 -2.88 -27.27 -25.05
CA LYS A 223 -3.71 -27.64 -23.90
C LYS A 223 -2.92 -28.42 -22.83
N GLU A 224 -2.13 -29.41 -23.22
CA GLU A 224 -1.32 -30.19 -22.28
C GLU A 224 -0.25 -29.34 -21.59
N GLU A 225 0.37 -28.42 -22.33
CA GLU A 225 1.34 -27.46 -21.78
C GLU A 225 0.70 -26.62 -20.65
N ILE A 226 -0.52 -26.11 -20.87
CA ILE A 226 -1.26 -25.32 -19.88
C ILE A 226 -1.73 -26.17 -18.70
N LEU A 227 -2.17 -27.40 -18.95
CA LEU A 227 -2.73 -28.27 -17.91
C LEU A 227 -1.69 -28.86 -16.98
N GLY A 228 -0.46 -29.06 -17.47
CA GLY A 228 0.61 -29.69 -16.67
C GLY A 228 0.81 -29.02 -15.31
N PRO A 229 1.11 -27.72 -15.24
CA PRO A 229 1.27 -27.00 -13.99
C PRO A 229 0.01 -27.04 -13.10
N LEU A 230 -1.18 -26.91 -13.68
CA LEU A 230 -2.44 -26.94 -12.94
C LEU A 230 -2.76 -28.31 -12.34
N LYS A 231 -2.39 -29.41 -13.02
CA LYS A 231 -2.53 -30.77 -12.50
C LYS A 231 -1.61 -30.99 -11.30
N ALA A 232 -0.35 -30.59 -11.41
CA ALA A 232 0.61 -30.65 -10.31
C ALA A 232 0.14 -29.82 -9.10
N PHE A 233 -0.37 -28.61 -9.36
CA PHE A 233 -0.95 -27.77 -8.33
C PHE A 233 -2.17 -28.43 -7.66
N LYS A 234 -3.09 -29.01 -8.44
CA LYS A 234 -4.25 -29.72 -7.90
C LYS A 234 -3.85 -30.90 -7.02
N GLU A 235 -2.90 -31.70 -7.47
CA GLU A 235 -2.42 -32.90 -6.76
C GLU A 235 -1.81 -32.50 -5.41
N LYS A 236 -0.92 -31.49 -5.39
CA LYS A 236 -0.26 -31.02 -4.18
C LYS A 236 -1.18 -30.25 -3.25
N ALA A 237 -2.05 -29.40 -3.77
CA ALA A 237 -3.02 -28.66 -2.98
C ALA A 237 -4.09 -29.56 -2.32
N GLY A 238 -4.12 -30.82 -2.68
CA GLY A 238 -4.96 -31.83 -2.05
C GLY A 238 -6.45 -31.62 -2.22
N GLU A 239 -7.24 -32.32 -1.42
CA GLU A 239 -8.70 -32.22 -1.39
C GLU A 239 -9.20 -31.24 -0.30
N ARG A 240 -10.48 -31.36 0.10
CA ARG A 240 -11.07 -30.53 1.16
C ARG A 240 -10.41 -30.83 2.50
N GLY A 241 -10.12 -29.78 3.27
CA GLY A 241 -9.52 -29.91 4.59
C GLY A 241 -8.00 -30.05 4.58
N THR A 242 -7.35 -29.61 3.51
CA THR A 242 -5.89 -29.53 3.43
C THR A 242 -5.38 -28.37 4.27
N PRO A 243 -4.26 -28.52 5.01
CA PRO A 243 -3.66 -27.45 5.78
C PRO A 243 -3.32 -26.22 4.91
N VAL A 244 -3.48 -25.02 5.46
CA VAL A 244 -3.15 -23.76 4.78
C VAL A 244 -1.72 -23.76 4.25
N GLY A 245 -0.74 -24.25 5.03
CA GLY A 245 0.65 -24.36 4.61
C GLY A 245 0.84 -25.17 3.34
N THR A 246 0.18 -26.34 3.25
CA THR A 246 0.26 -27.20 2.07
C THR A 246 -0.32 -26.55 0.81
N VAL A 247 -1.44 -25.83 0.93
CA VAL A 247 -2.04 -25.11 -0.20
C VAL A 247 -1.15 -23.94 -0.62
N THR A 248 -0.56 -23.24 0.35
CA THR A 248 0.36 -22.12 0.11
C THR A 248 1.64 -22.58 -0.61
N GLU A 249 2.24 -23.70 -0.16
CA GLU A 249 3.40 -24.31 -0.83
C GLU A 249 3.06 -24.74 -2.26
N ALA A 250 1.91 -25.40 -2.45
CA ALA A 250 1.47 -25.80 -3.78
C ALA A 250 1.28 -24.61 -4.72
N LEU A 251 0.73 -23.50 -4.21
CA LEU A 251 0.59 -22.26 -4.98
C LEU A 251 1.94 -21.63 -5.31
N ALA A 252 2.88 -21.61 -4.36
CA ALA A 252 4.25 -21.10 -4.60
C ALA A 252 4.96 -21.92 -5.69
N GLU A 253 4.84 -23.26 -5.67
CA GLU A 253 5.40 -24.13 -6.70
C GLU A 253 4.75 -23.93 -8.07
N LEU A 254 3.44 -23.68 -8.12
CA LEU A 254 2.77 -23.30 -9.37
C LEU A 254 3.40 -22.02 -9.94
N LEU A 255 3.58 -20.98 -9.13
CA LEU A 255 4.18 -19.72 -9.55
C LEU A 255 5.62 -19.89 -10.04
N GLN A 256 6.39 -20.75 -9.38
CA GLN A 256 7.74 -21.09 -9.79
C GLN A 256 7.76 -21.86 -11.12
N SER A 257 6.87 -22.86 -11.30
CA SER A 257 6.77 -23.64 -12.53
C SER A 257 6.36 -22.82 -13.76
N LEU A 258 5.68 -21.71 -13.54
CA LEU A 258 5.28 -20.74 -14.57
C LEU A 258 6.31 -19.64 -14.79
N GLU A 259 7.43 -19.64 -14.04
CA GLU A 259 8.48 -18.61 -14.08
C GLU A 259 7.92 -17.18 -13.88
N VAL A 260 6.93 -17.05 -12.96
CA VAL A 260 6.18 -15.81 -12.79
C VAL A 260 7.08 -14.65 -12.39
N GLU A 261 8.05 -14.88 -11.49
CA GLU A 261 8.98 -13.85 -11.04
C GLU A 261 9.76 -13.23 -12.23
N GLN A 262 10.32 -14.08 -13.09
CA GLN A 262 11.05 -13.63 -14.26
C GLN A 262 10.15 -12.82 -15.22
N LYS A 263 8.95 -13.31 -15.49
CA LYS A 263 7.98 -12.62 -16.37
C LYS A 263 7.54 -11.27 -15.81
N LEU A 264 7.41 -11.16 -14.50
CA LEU A 264 7.11 -9.87 -13.83
C LEU A 264 8.28 -8.88 -13.98
N LEU A 265 9.53 -9.34 -13.80
CA LEU A 265 10.73 -8.50 -13.99
C LEU A 265 10.89 -8.05 -15.45
N GLU A 266 10.63 -8.93 -16.41
CA GLU A 266 10.65 -8.57 -17.83
C GLU A 266 9.61 -7.50 -18.17
N ARG A 267 8.40 -7.60 -17.61
CA ARG A 267 7.38 -6.56 -17.76
C ARG A 267 7.75 -5.26 -17.06
N ALA A 268 8.37 -5.34 -15.89
CA ALA A 268 8.86 -4.15 -15.20
C ALA A 268 9.87 -3.39 -16.08
N GLU A 269 10.78 -4.09 -16.75
CA GLU A 269 11.74 -3.48 -17.66
C GLU A 269 11.07 -2.86 -18.91
N GLN A 270 10.05 -3.52 -19.44
CA GLN A 270 9.24 -2.96 -20.53
C GLN A 270 8.57 -1.64 -20.11
N PHE A 271 7.92 -1.60 -18.92
CA PHE A 271 7.34 -0.36 -18.40
C PHE A 271 8.39 0.72 -18.18
N ARG A 272 9.56 0.37 -17.67
CA ARG A 272 10.68 1.32 -17.48
C ARG A 272 11.14 1.91 -18.80
N SER A 273 11.27 1.09 -19.84
CA SER A 273 11.67 1.55 -21.18
C SER A 273 10.66 2.53 -21.81
N GLN A 274 9.40 2.45 -21.38
CA GLN A 274 8.32 3.35 -21.78
C GLN A 274 8.18 4.59 -20.87
N GLY A 275 9.06 4.73 -19.86
CA GLY A 275 9.01 5.82 -18.88
C GLY A 275 7.93 5.67 -17.80
N MET A 276 7.31 4.49 -17.70
CA MET A 276 6.26 4.17 -16.74
C MET A 276 6.86 3.61 -15.44
N GLU A 277 7.61 4.44 -14.71
CA GLU A 277 8.35 4.05 -13.52
C GLU A 277 7.48 3.51 -12.37
N LYS A 278 6.23 3.97 -12.26
CA LYS A 278 5.29 3.54 -11.23
C LYS A 278 4.86 2.08 -11.46
N GLU A 279 4.52 1.77 -12.68
CA GLU A 279 4.14 0.43 -13.13
C GLU A 279 5.34 -0.52 -13.04
N ALA A 280 6.52 -0.07 -13.47
CA ALA A 280 7.75 -0.85 -13.38
C ALA A 280 8.01 -1.30 -11.93
N ARG A 281 7.94 -0.40 -10.97
CA ARG A 281 8.13 -0.72 -9.55
C ARG A 281 7.08 -1.66 -9.00
N GLU A 282 5.81 -1.47 -9.36
CA GLU A 282 4.74 -2.38 -8.94
C GLU A 282 5.08 -3.82 -9.33
N TYR A 283 5.52 -4.02 -10.57
CA TYR A 283 5.87 -5.35 -11.09
C TYR A 283 7.17 -5.91 -10.48
N GLU A 284 8.12 -5.07 -10.09
CA GLU A 284 9.34 -5.49 -9.39
C GLU A 284 9.08 -5.95 -7.95
N GLU A 285 8.24 -5.22 -7.21
CA GLU A 285 8.08 -5.43 -5.77
C GLU A 285 6.98 -6.44 -5.43
N ILE A 286 5.97 -6.60 -6.30
CA ILE A 286 4.77 -7.38 -5.99
C ILE A 286 5.05 -8.85 -5.69
N TYR A 287 6.03 -9.47 -6.36
CA TYR A 287 6.38 -10.87 -6.12
C TYR A 287 6.92 -11.06 -4.70
N GLY A 288 7.85 -10.22 -4.28
CA GLY A 288 8.42 -10.26 -2.93
C GLY A 288 7.34 -10.07 -1.85
N LEU A 289 6.45 -9.09 -2.04
CA LEU A 289 5.33 -8.84 -1.11
C LEU A 289 4.39 -10.04 -0.97
N VAL A 290 4.13 -10.75 -2.06
CA VAL A 290 3.30 -11.97 -2.02
C VAL A 290 4.04 -13.11 -1.32
N MET A 291 5.34 -13.27 -1.54
CA MET A 291 6.13 -14.29 -0.84
C MET A 291 6.18 -14.03 0.67
N GLU A 292 6.36 -12.79 1.10
CA GLU A 292 6.25 -12.41 2.52
C GLU A 292 4.85 -12.71 3.10
N LEU A 293 3.79 -12.50 2.33
CA LEU A 293 2.44 -12.88 2.74
C LEU A 293 2.32 -14.40 2.89
N PHE A 294 2.88 -15.18 1.96
CA PHE A 294 2.88 -16.66 2.04
C PHE A 294 3.62 -17.17 3.27
N GLU A 295 4.78 -16.59 3.61
CA GLU A 295 5.53 -16.91 4.82
C GLU A 295 4.68 -16.65 6.07
N ARG A 296 4.02 -15.49 6.15
CA ARG A 296 3.12 -15.17 7.27
C ARG A 296 1.92 -16.10 7.38
N LEU A 297 1.31 -16.46 6.24
CA LEU A 297 0.20 -17.43 6.23
C LEU A 297 0.66 -18.80 6.70
N TYR A 298 1.86 -19.20 6.31
CA TYR A 298 2.46 -20.47 6.74
C TYR A 298 2.76 -20.48 8.24
N GLU A 299 3.37 -19.41 8.77
CA GLU A 299 3.71 -19.27 10.19
C GLU A 299 2.47 -19.22 11.09
N LEU A 300 1.44 -18.47 10.69
CA LEU A 300 0.26 -18.22 11.54
C LEU A 300 -0.81 -19.30 11.43
N LEU A 301 -1.02 -19.84 10.25
CA LEU A 301 -2.15 -20.71 9.92
C LEU A 301 -1.72 -22.03 9.26
N GLY A 302 -0.42 -22.29 9.12
CA GLY A 302 0.10 -23.38 8.30
C GLY A 302 -0.44 -24.77 8.63
N THR A 303 -0.78 -25.03 9.89
CA THR A 303 -1.35 -26.31 10.36
C THR A 303 -2.88 -26.35 10.32
N GLU A 304 -3.54 -25.20 10.14
CA GLU A 304 -5.00 -25.10 10.14
C GLU A 304 -5.58 -25.69 8.85
N ALA A 305 -6.53 -26.62 9.00
CA ALA A 305 -7.22 -27.26 7.88
C ALA A 305 -8.42 -26.40 7.47
N VAL A 306 -8.43 -25.94 6.22
CA VAL A 306 -9.48 -25.07 5.68
C VAL A 306 -10.07 -25.62 4.38
N SER A 307 -11.28 -25.16 4.06
CA SER A 307 -11.85 -25.39 2.73
C SER A 307 -11.15 -24.49 1.69
N ARG A 308 -11.22 -24.87 0.40
CA ARG A 308 -10.68 -24.04 -0.69
C ARG A 308 -11.32 -22.65 -0.74
N LYS A 309 -12.57 -22.51 -0.34
CA LYS A 309 -13.27 -21.24 -0.27
C LYS A 309 -12.68 -20.36 0.84
N GLU A 310 -12.52 -20.91 2.04
CA GLU A 310 -11.91 -20.21 3.18
C GLU A 310 -10.47 -19.80 2.87
N TYR A 311 -9.68 -20.69 2.27
CA TYR A 311 -8.31 -20.33 1.85
C TYR A 311 -8.30 -19.15 0.87
N LEU A 312 -9.18 -19.16 -0.14
CA LEU A 312 -9.30 -18.06 -1.09
C LEU A 312 -9.71 -16.74 -0.41
N GLU A 313 -10.60 -16.80 0.58
CA GLU A 313 -11.02 -15.63 1.37
C GLU A 313 -9.86 -15.11 2.22
N ILE A 314 -9.13 -15.98 2.92
CA ILE A 314 -7.95 -15.64 3.70
C ILE A 314 -6.87 -15.00 2.81
N LEU A 315 -6.53 -15.66 1.71
CA LEU A 315 -5.55 -15.13 0.76
C LEU A 315 -6.01 -13.79 0.17
N SER A 316 -7.28 -13.67 -0.21
CA SER A 316 -7.82 -12.43 -0.77
C SER A 316 -7.78 -11.27 0.22
N ALA A 317 -8.05 -11.52 1.51
CA ALA A 317 -7.91 -10.53 2.56
C ALA A 317 -6.44 -10.09 2.71
N GLY A 318 -5.50 -11.03 2.77
CA GLY A 318 -4.06 -10.71 2.82
C GLY A 318 -3.58 -9.92 1.60
N LEU A 319 -3.99 -10.33 0.40
CA LEU A 319 -3.64 -9.65 -0.85
C LEU A 319 -4.20 -8.23 -0.94
N SER A 320 -5.38 -7.96 -0.37
CA SER A 320 -5.97 -6.62 -0.34
C SER A 320 -5.21 -5.63 0.55
N GLU A 321 -4.45 -6.14 1.52
CA GLU A 321 -3.60 -5.32 2.38
C GLU A 321 -2.22 -5.04 1.78
N LEU A 322 -1.84 -5.75 0.70
CA LEU A 322 -0.57 -5.50 0.02
C LEU A 322 -0.60 -4.16 -0.71
N LYS A 323 0.44 -3.39 -0.49
CA LYS A 323 0.59 -2.04 -1.07
C LYS A 323 2.03 -1.82 -1.46
N VAL A 324 2.24 -1.45 -2.70
CA VAL A 324 3.57 -1.06 -3.20
C VAL A 324 3.84 0.39 -2.80
N GLY A 325 4.96 0.61 -2.12
CA GLY A 325 5.43 1.93 -1.75
C GLY A 325 6.15 2.60 -2.90
N MET A 326 5.86 3.89 -3.14
CA MET A 326 6.60 4.67 -4.13
C MET A 326 7.74 5.44 -3.46
N ILE A 327 8.97 5.32 -3.99
CA ILE A 327 10.12 6.13 -3.54
C ILE A 327 10.30 7.27 -4.53
N PRO A 328 10.48 8.53 -4.08
CA PRO A 328 10.75 9.63 -4.99
C PRO A 328 12.06 9.37 -5.75
N ALA A 329 12.00 9.25 -7.07
CA ALA A 329 13.19 9.37 -7.90
C ALA A 329 13.71 10.81 -7.75
N GLY A 330 15.03 11.01 -7.61
CA GLY A 330 15.73 12.26 -7.27
C GLY A 330 15.50 13.48 -8.18
N ALA A 331 14.35 13.61 -8.79
CA ALA A 331 13.94 14.71 -9.66
C ALA A 331 13.36 15.88 -8.83
N ASP A 332 13.40 17.07 -9.41
CA ASP A 332 12.80 18.29 -8.87
C ASP A 332 11.26 18.21 -8.96
N ARG A 333 10.58 17.72 -7.92
CA ARG A 333 9.12 17.49 -7.88
C ARG A 333 8.52 17.97 -6.57
N VAL A 334 7.29 18.45 -6.62
CA VAL A 334 6.47 18.69 -5.42
C VAL A 334 6.15 17.33 -4.79
N VAL A 335 6.29 17.23 -3.48
CA VAL A 335 5.90 16.03 -2.72
C VAL A 335 4.49 16.24 -2.16
N ALA A 336 3.57 15.36 -2.47
CA ALA A 336 2.24 15.32 -1.85
C ALA A 336 2.05 13.98 -1.12
N GLY A 337 1.51 14.02 0.10
CA GLY A 337 1.33 12.80 0.84
C GLY A 337 0.44 12.91 2.08
N ASP A 338 0.31 11.79 2.77
CA ASP A 338 -0.52 11.61 3.96
C ASP A 338 0.19 12.10 5.23
N LEU A 339 -0.57 12.76 6.12
CA LEU A 339 -0.09 13.31 7.39
C LEU A 339 0.67 12.28 8.26
N LYS A 340 0.23 11.04 8.28
CA LYS A 340 0.78 10.01 9.19
C LYS A 340 2.05 9.38 8.64
N ARG A 341 2.20 9.32 7.32
CA ARG A 341 3.22 8.54 6.64
C ARG A 341 4.34 9.35 6.04
N THR A 342 4.00 10.45 5.39
CA THR A 342 4.97 11.25 4.62
C THR A 342 6.04 11.85 5.52
N ARG A 343 7.29 11.68 5.12
CA ARG A 343 8.45 12.28 5.80
C ARG A 343 9.05 13.35 4.90
N LEU A 344 9.05 14.55 5.41
CA LEU A 344 9.50 15.75 4.70
C LEU A 344 10.92 16.13 5.10
N SER A 345 11.75 16.48 4.13
CA SER A 345 13.11 16.98 4.36
C SER A 345 13.43 18.10 3.38
N GLY A 346 14.00 19.20 3.89
CA GLY A 346 14.39 20.33 3.06
C GLY A 346 13.24 21.16 2.49
N ILE A 347 12.05 21.04 3.05
CA ILE A 347 10.85 21.78 2.62
C ILE A 347 10.91 23.21 3.14
N ARG A 348 10.64 24.18 2.26
CA ARG A 348 10.57 25.60 2.55
C ARG A 348 9.14 26.16 2.51
N ALA A 349 8.25 25.49 1.76
CA ALA A 349 6.83 25.81 1.73
C ALA A 349 6.00 24.54 1.89
N LEU A 350 5.12 24.53 2.88
CA LEU A 350 4.19 23.43 3.16
C LEU A 350 2.76 23.91 2.95
N PHE A 351 2.03 23.20 2.14
CA PHE A 351 0.57 23.33 2.01
C PHE A 351 -0.10 22.20 2.77
N PHE A 352 -0.92 22.57 3.74
CA PHE A 352 -1.67 21.61 4.51
C PHE A 352 -3.14 21.70 4.09
N VAL A 353 -3.61 20.75 3.31
CA VAL A 353 -4.94 20.74 2.71
C VAL A 353 -5.90 19.80 3.44
N GLY A 354 -7.19 20.08 3.36
CA GLY A 354 -8.21 19.25 4.01
C GLY A 354 -8.21 19.35 5.53
N VAL A 355 -7.81 20.50 6.09
CA VAL A 355 -7.80 20.73 7.55
C VAL A 355 -9.19 21.08 8.02
N ASN A 356 -10.08 20.09 8.03
CA ASN A 356 -11.46 20.23 8.47
C ASN A 356 -11.71 19.45 9.75
N GLU A 357 -12.71 19.87 10.53
CA GLU A 357 -13.17 19.15 11.73
C GLU A 357 -13.53 17.70 11.37
N GLY A 358 -13.09 16.75 12.19
CA GLY A 358 -13.28 15.31 11.96
C GLY A 358 -12.32 14.67 10.95
N VAL A 359 -11.55 15.47 10.20
CA VAL A 359 -10.51 15.00 9.27
C VAL A 359 -9.13 15.24 9.87
N VAL A 360 -8.86 16.45 10.39
CA VAL A 360 -7.61 16.80 11.08
C VAL A 360 -7.90 17.70 12.27
N PRO A 361 -7.79 17.18 13.51
CA PRO A 361 -7.61 15.76 13.86
C PRO A 361 -8.80 14.91 13.43
N ALA A 362 -8.55 13.66 12.99
CA ALA A 362 -9.63 12.77 12.61
C ALA A 362 -10.47 12.36 13.83
N ASP A 363 -11.76 12.15 13.61
CA ASP A 363 -12.61 11.58 14.64
C ASP A 363 -12.11 10.19 15.00
N THR A 364 -11.72 10.01 16.24
CA THR A 364 -11.33 8.72 16.78
C THR A 364 -12.60 7.90 16.93
N GLY A 365 -12.76 6.89 16.06
CA GLY A 365 -13.97 6.08 15.95
C GLY A 365 -14.42 5.51 17.29
N LYS A 366 -15.70 5.64 17.57
CA LYS A 366 -16.34 5.07 18.75
C LYS A 366 -16.44 3.56 18.58
N GLY A 367 -15.76 2.81 19.44
CA GLY A 367 -16.12 1.45 19.79
C GLY A 367 -15.54 0.35 18.89
N GLY A 368 -14.50 -0.32 19.40
CA GLY A 368 -14.21 -1.71 19.07
C GLY A 368 -15.08 -2.67 19.92
N ILE A 369 -14.84 -3.96 19.76
CA ILE A 369 -15.48 -5.03 20.57
C ILE A 369 -15.17 -4.85 22.07
N LEU A 370 -14.00 -4.26 22.39
CA LEU A 370 -13.56 -3.99 23.76
C LEU A 370 -13.81 -2.52 24.13
N THR A 371 -14.39 -2.31 25.29
CA THR A 371 -14.54 -0.98 25.90
C THR A 371 -13.19 -0.42 26.35
N GLU A 372 -13.07 0.88 26.53
CA GLU A 372 -11.87 1.55 27.07
C GLU A 372 -11.44 0.96 28.43
N GLN A 373 -12.42 0.62 29.30
CA GLN A 373 -12.13 0.02 30.61
C GLN A 373 -11.54 -1.38 30.49
N GLU A 374 -12.08 -2.21 29.59
CA GLU A 374 -11.55 -3.55 29.34
C GLU A 374 -10.14 -3.48 28.75
N ARG A 375 -9.87 -2.54 27.85
CA ARG A 375 -8.53 -2.29 27.31
C ARG A 375 -7.54 -1.88 28.38
N GLU A 376 -7.93 -1.02 29.32
CA GLU A 376 -7.10 -0.64 30.47
C GLU A 376 -6.78 -1.83 31.38
N ILE A 377 -7.76 -2.72 31.63
CA ILE A 377 -7.54 -3.94 32.42
C ILE A 377 -6.55 -4.87 31.72
N LEU A 378 -6.68 -5.06 30.42
CA LEU A 378 -5.76 -5.89 29.63
C LEU A 378 -4.36 -5.30 29.61
N LYS A 379 -4.23 -3.98 29.46
CA LYS A 379 -2.94 -3.28 29.51
C LYS A 379 -2.22 -3.43 30.88
N ARG A 380 -2.97 -3.45 31.98
CA ARG A 380 -2.42 -3.71 33.32
C ARG A 380 -1.91 -5.15 33.50
N ASN A 381 -2.35 -6.06 32.64
CA ASN A 381 -1.91 -7.46 32.61
C ASN A 381 -0.88 -7.71 31.47
N ASP A 382 -0.11 -6.67 31.09
CA ASP A 382 0.95 -6.70 30.06
C ASP A 382 0.49 -7.12 28.66
N LEU A 383 -0.82 -7.03 28.37
CA LEU A 383 -1.36 -7.24 27.03
C LEU A 383 -1.41 -5.90 26.29
N GLU A 384 -0.45 -5.66 25.41
CA GLU A 384 -0.47 -4.48 24.53
C GLU A 384 -1.49 -4.65 23.42
N LEU A 385 -2.50 -3.78 23.40
CA LEU A 385 -3.50 -3.68 22.36
C LEU A 385 -3.24 -2.48 21.44
N ALA A 386 -3.96 -2.41 20.32
CA ALA A 386 -3.99 -1.23 19.47
C ALA A 386 -4.34 0.03 20.30
N PRO A 387 -3.85 1.21 19.91
CA PRO A 387 -4.08 2.45 20.64
C PRO A 387 -5.56 2.71 20.94
N THR A 388 -5.83 3.29 22.10
CA THR A 388 -7.17 3.76 22.46
C THR A 388 -7.55 5.00 21.64
N ALA A 389 -8.84 5.33 21.55
CA ALA A 389 -9.30 6.55 20.88
C ALA A 389 -8.60 7.81 21.42
N ARG A 390 -8.33 7.86 22.73
CA ARG A 390 -7.58 8.95 23.38
C ARG A 390 -6.13 8.99 22.89
N GLU A 391 -5.44 7.85 22.86
CA GLU A 391 -4.06 7.73 22.37
C GLU A 391 -3.97 8.09 20.89
N GLU A 392 -4.94 7.69 20.07
CA GLU A 392 -5.03 8.09 18.66
C GLU A 392 -5.16 9.61 18.49
N GLY A 393 -5.97 10.27 19.32
CA GLY A 393 -6.09 11.72 19.32
C GLY A 393 -4.76 12.42 19.65
N PHE A 394 -3.98 11.88 20.60
CA PHE A 394 -2.63 12.40 20.89
C PHE A 394 -1.65 12.14 19.75
N MET A 395 -1.71 10.96 19.13
CA MET A 395 -0.87 10.66 17.95
C MET A 395 -1.12 11.63 16.81
N GLN A 396 -2.37 11.98 16.54
CA GLN A 396 -2.69 12.92 15.47
C GLN A 396 -2.13 14.33 15.75
N ARG A 397 -2.23 14.80 17.00
CA ARG A 397 -1.59 16.07 17.41
C ARG A 397 -0.07 16.00 17.22
N PHE A 398 0.53 14.87 17.54
CA PHE A 398 1.96 14.65 17.35
C PHE A 398 2.35 14.67 15.87
N TYR A 399 1.56 14.03 14.98
CA TYR A 399 1.80 14.09 13.53
C TYR A 399 1.68 15.52 12.99
N LEU A 400 0.68 16.29 13.44
CA LEU A 400 0.57 17.71 13.11
C LEU A 400 1.80 18.50 13.53
N TYR A 401 2.29 18.27 14.75
CA TYR A 401 3.51 18.88 15.24
C TYR A 401 4.74 18.51 14.39
N LEU A 402 4.86 17.27 13.96
CA LEU A 402 5.98 16.81 13.12
C LEU A 402 6.01 17.44 11.73
N MET A 403 4.88 17.94 11.24
CA MET A 403 4.79 18.60 9.94
C MET A 403 5.25 20.07 10.00
N MET A 404 5.34 20.65 11.19
CA MET A 404 5.88 22.01 11.40
C MET A 404 7.41 22.00 11.44
#